data_e66b93647316447abd008f567e2155ac
#
_entry.id   e66b93647316447abd008f567e2155ac
#
_cell.length_a   1.000
_cell.length_b   1.000
_cell.length_c   1.000
_cell.angle_alpha   90.00
_cell.angle_beta   90.00
_cell.angle_gamma   90.00
#
_symmetry.space_group_name_H-M   'P 1'
#
loop_
_entity.id
_entity.type
_entity.pdbx_description
1 polymer ?
#
loop_
_entity_poly.entity_id
_entity_poly.type
_entity_poly.pdbx_seq_one_letter_code
_entity_poly.pdbx_strand_id
1 'polypeptide(L)'
;AMSGNWMQRGEPAIFDKWTRAEMALSCGADLVVELPVMVSVQAADFFASGAVDILKNLGITDLAFGSESAIDYNEIADIYETKETEMESFIKALPDQLSYPEKTQMMWQHFTGIKFDGNTPNHVLALAYAKAAAGKNINLQAIKRVGKFHSTKLTEGFASATALRQQLFSLTDLSAIKNHVPSVILETYASPKTNWAAYFPLLQYKIRLDDHLENIFQVNQELSVRLKNAIKSAKNFDELVELVYTKRYTKARVRRLLTYILLNIPKEFNLPKEIHILGFSKAGQEILAQNRGKIISKIGQKPWDELTQKADEIYQLGNVDFKEQNFGRKPIIKKEK
;
A
#
# COMPACT_ATOMS: atom_id res chain seq x y z
N ALA A 1 -4.69 -8.20 6.12
CA ALA A 1 -3.69 -7.14 6.28
C ALA A 1 -4.10 -5.90 5.51
N MET A 2 -3.78 -4.73 6.03
CA MET A 2 -4.17 -3.46 5.43
C MET A 2 -3.04 -2.43 5.61
N SER A 3 -2.74 -1.67 4.55
CA SER A 3 -1.85 -0.50 4.69
C SER A 3 -2.34 0.43 5.78
N GLY A 4 -1.43 1.00 6.56
CA GLY A 4 -1.73 2.10 7.48
C GLY A 4 -2.27 3.34 6.74
N ASN A 5 -1.94 4.52 7.19
CA ASN A 5 -2.45 5.77 6.59
C ASN A 5 -1.79 6.14 5.24
N TRP A 6 -0.73 5.45 4.84
CA TRP A 6 -0.02 5.66 3.57
C TRP A 6 -0.06 4.41 2.70
N MET A 7 -0.46 4.60 1.45
CA MET A 7 -0.76 3.51 0.52
C MET A 7 0.46 3.10 -0.32
N GLN A 8 0.40 1.91 -0.90
CA GLN A 8 1.47 1.28 -1.68
C GLN A 8 2.02 2.18 -2.81
N ARG A 9 1.18 3.00 -3.42
CA ARG A 9 1.58 3.89 -4.53
C ARG A 9 2.12 5.25 -4.08
N GLY A 10 2.40 5.44 -2.78
CA GLY A 10 2.84 6.71 -2.24
C GLY A 10 1.72 7.74 -2.21
N GLU A 11 0.56 7.36 -1.70
CA GLU A 11 -0.60 8.23 -1.57
C GLU A 11 -1.11 8.18 -0.12
N PRO A 12 -1.58 9.30 0.44
CA PRO A 12 -2.33 9.24 1.68
C PRO A 12 -3.64 8.47 1.43
N ALA A 13 -4.04 7.65 2.37
CA ALA A 13 -5.36 7.03 2.34
C ALA A 13 -6.44 8.11 2.44
N ILE A 14 -7.56 7.97 1.73
CA ILE A 14 -8.66 8.94 1.81
C ILE A 14 -9.24 8.99 3.22
N PHE A 15 -9.51 7.83 3.80
CA PHE A 15 -9.93 7.65 5.18
C PHE A 15 -8.78 7.12 6.02
N ASP A 16 -8.73 7.50 7.29
CA ASP A 16 -7.72 7.00 8.20
C ASP A 16 -7.79 5.47 8.38
N LYS A 17 -6.74 4.90 8.95
CA LYS A 17 -6.62 3.45 9.14
C LYS A 17 -7.72 2.88 10.04
N TRP A 18 -8.18 3.62 11.03
CA TRP A 18 -9.22 3.17 11.96
C TRP A 18 -10.58 3.12 11.28
N THR A 19 -10.94 4.15 10.54
CA THR A 19 -12.15 4.19 9.71
C THR A 19 -12.18 3.01 8.72
N ARG A 20 -11.06 2.74 8.04
CA ARG A 20 -10.97 1.61 7.09
C ARG A 20 -10.99 0.25 7.77
N ALA A 21 -10.43 0.13 8.98
CA ALA A 21 -10.52 -1.09 9.77
C ALA A 21 -11.96 -1.37 10.20
N GLU A 22 -12.72 -0.33 10.59
CA GLU A 22 -14.15 -0.45 10.88
C GLU A 22 -14.95 -0.92 9.66
N MET A 23 -14.68 -0.32 8.47
CA MET A 23 -15.28 -0.78 7.21
C MET A 23 -15.00 -2.26 6.96
N ALA A 24 -13.75 -2.70 7.10
CA ALA A 24 -13.36 -4.09 6.87
C ALA A 24 -14.07 -5.06 7.84
N LEU A 25 -14.11 -4.73 9.12
CA LEU A 25 -14.82 -5.53 10.14
C LEU A 25 -16.32 -5.59 9.85
N SER A 26 -16.92 -4.46 9.47
CA SER A 26 -18.36 -4.40 9.12
C SER A 26 -18.67 -5.24 7.88
N CYS A 27 -17.73 -5.35 6.93
CA CYS A 27 -17.86 -6.19 5.74
C CYS A 27 -17.48 -7.67 5.97
N GLY A 28 -17.18 -8.10 7.20
CA GLY A 28 -17.00 -9.52 7.51
C GLY A 28 -15.58 -9.94 7.85
N ALA A 29 -14.60 -9.02 7.88
CA ALA A 29 -13.28 -9.36 8.38
C ALA A 29 -13.35 -9.72 9.88
N ASP A 30 -12.58 -10.74 10.29
CA ASP A 30 -12.49 -11.16 11.68
C ASP A 30 -11.28 -10.59 12.40
N LEU A 31 -10.22 -10.23 11.66
CA LEU A 31 -9.02 -9.61 12.18
C LEU A 31 -8.46 -8.62 11.16
N VAL A 32 -8.16 -7.41 11.59
CA VAL A 32 -7.52 -6.38 10.75
C VAL A 32 -6.18 -6.01 11.37
N VAL A 33 -5.10 -6.26 10.62
CA VAL A 33 -3.73 -5.94 11.02
C VAL A 33 -3.15 -4.85 10.12
N GLU A 34 -2.34 -3.97 10.71
CA GLU A 34 -1.68 -2.88 10.03
C GLU A 34 -0.34 -3.32 9.42
N LEU A 35 -0.14 -2.99 8.16
CA LEU A 35 1.19 -3.06 7.55
C LEU A 35 1.98 -1.79 7.91
N PRO A 36 3.20 -1.93 8.47
CA PRO A 36 4.08 -0.78 8.73
C PRO A 36 4.31 0.07 7.49
N VAL A 37 4.56 1.36 7.66
CA VAL A 37 4.70 2.30 6.53
C VAL A 37 5.77 1.85 5.53
N MET A 38 6.89 1.28 6.00
CA MET A 38 7.97 0.80 5.15
C MET A 38 7.74 -0.59 4.53
N VAL A 39 6.66 -1.26 4.88
CA VAL A 39 6.08 -2.39 4.14
C VAL A 39 5.03 -1.88 3.14
N SER A 40 4.19 -0.95 3.59
CA SER A 40 3.09 -0.40 2.78
C SER A 40 3.56 0.39 1.58
N VAL A 41 4.44 1.40 1.79
CA VAL A 41 4.86 2.35 0.75
C VAL A 41 6.08 1.80 0.01
N GLN A 42 5.88 0.72 -0.77
CA GLN A 42 6.98 0.01 -1.43
C GLN A 42 6.64 -0.39 -2.87
N ALA A 43 7.65 -0.80 -3.64
CA ALA A 43 7.43 -1.51 -4.90
C ALA A 43 6.76 -2.86 -4.65
N ALA A 44 6.13 -3.43 -5.68
CA ALA A 44 5.28 -4.62 -5.54
C ALA A 44 5.96 -5.78 -4.80
N ASP A 45 7.20 -6.10 -5.15
CA ASP A 45 7.95 -7.23 -4.55
C ASP A 45 8.18 -7.03 -3.06
N PHE A 46 8.64 -5.84 -2.64
CA PHE A 46 8.89 -5.53 -1.23
C PHE A 46 7.59 -5.43 -0.42
N PHE A 47 6.54 -4.85 -1.02
CA PHE A 47 5.21 -4.83 -0.43
C PHE A 47 4.68 -6.24 -0.21
N ALA A 48 4.75 -7.10 -1.23
CA ALA A 48 4.28 -8.47 -1.17
C ALA A 48 5.07 -9.30 -0.14
N SER A 49 6.41 -9.22 -0.17
CA SER A 49 7.27 -9.93 0.79
C SER A 49 6.93 -9.55 2.22
N GLY A 50 6.91 -8.25 2.55
CA GLY A 50 6.61 -7.80 3.91
C GLY A 50 5.19 -8.15 4.36
N ALA A 51 4.19 -8.06 3.48
CA ALA A 51 2.81 -8.43 3.79
C ALA A 51 2.66 -9.93 4.02
N VAL A 52 3.27 -10.76 3.17
CA VAL A 52 3.25 -12.23 3.31
C VAL A 52 3.97 -12.67 4.58
N ASP A 53 5.12 -12.08 4.92
CA ASP A 53 5.85 -12.39 6.14
C ASP A 53 5.05 -12.08 7.41
N ILE A 54 4.38 -10.92 7.45
CA ILE A 54 3.48 -10.54 8.56
C ILE A 54 2.32 -11.55 8.68
N LEU A 55 1.68 -11.89 7.58
CA LEU A 55 0.55 -12.82 7.57
C LEU A 55 0.99 -14.25 7.90
N LYS A 56 2.15 -14.70 7.39
CA LYS A 56 2.73 -16.00 7.75
C LYS A 56 3.03 -16.12 9.24
N ASN A 57 3.53 -15.04 9.85
CA ASN A 57 3.76 -14.98 11.29
C ASN A 57 2.48 -15.10 12.12
N LEU A 58 1.31 -14.76 11.55
CA LEU A 58 0.00 -15.01 12.15
C LEU A 58 -0.56 -16.41 11.86
N GLY A 59 0.12 -17.20 11.03
CA GLY A 59 -0.25 -18.59 10.75
C GLY A 59 -1.29 -18.75 9.65
N ILE A 60 -1.36 -17.84 8.65
CA ILE A 60 -2.27 -18.04 7.52
C ILE A 60 -1.90 -19.28 6.71
N THR A 61 -2.91 -19.94 6.18
CA THR A 61 -2.79 -21.06 5.22
C THR A 61 -3.10 -20.63 3.79
N ASP A 62 -3.88 -19.57 3.63
CA ASP A 62 -4.38 -19.08 2.35
C ASP A 62 -4.17 -17.58 2.23
N LEU A 63 -3.81 -17.12 1.03
CA LEU A 63 -3.68 -15.70 0.68
C LEU A 63 -4.60 -15.39 -0.49
N ALA A 64 -5.67 -14.65 -0.24
CA ALA A 64 -6.59 -14.18 -1.26
C ALA A 64 -6.22 -12.77 -1.76
N PHE A 65 -6.25 -12.56 -3.07
CA PHE A 65 -5.97 -11.26 -3.71
C PHE A 65 -6.71 -11.11 -5.03
N GLY A 66 -6.92 -9.86 -5.46
CA GLY A 66 -7.55 -9.57 -6.75
C GLY A 66 -6.54 -9.56 -7.89
N SER A 67 -6.87 -10.20 -9.03
CA SER A 67 -6.05 -10.18 -10.24
C SER A 67 -6.91 -9.99 -11.50
N GLU A 68 -6.35 -9.36 -12.53
CA GLU A 68 -6.94 -9.32 -13.88
C GLU A 68 -6.75 -10.64 -14.60
N SER A 69 -5.72 -11.41 -14.27
CA SER A 69 -5.41 -12.71 -14.87
C SER A 69 -6.10 -13.85 -14.12
N ALA A 70 -6.44 -14.92 -14.84
CA ALA A 70 -7.04 -16.14 -14.32
C ALA A 70 -6.07 -17.32 -14.32
N ILE A 71 -4.76 -17.08 -14.18
CA ILE A 71 -3.73 -18.12 -14.09
C ILE A 71 -3.68 -18.74 -12.68
N ASP A 72 -3.09 -19.92 -12.56
CA ASP A 72 -2.76 -20.53 -11.28
C ASP A 72 -1.48 -19.91 -10.72
N TYR A 73 -1.61 -19.16 -9.65
CA TYR A 73 -0.47 -18.52 -8.98
C TYR A 73 0.29 -19.48 -8.05
N ASN A 74 -0.27 -20.63 -7.70
CA ASN A 74 0.47 -21.66 -6.96
C ASN A 74 1.51 -22.31 -7.88
N GLU A 75 1.13 -22.63 -9.12
CA GLU A 75 2.09 -23.12 -10.12
C GLU A 75 3.22 -22.10 -10.36
N ILE A 76 2.90 -20.81 -10.39
CA ILE A 76 3.91 -19.76 -10.52
C ILE A 76 4.84 -19.69 -9.30
N ALA A 77 4.32 -19.88 -8.09
CA ALA A 77 5.13 -19.94 -6.88
C ALA A 77 6.07 -21.12 -6.89
N ASP A 78 5.61 -22.31 -7.32
CA ASP A 78 6.41 -23.52 -7.44
C ASP A 78 7.53 -23.37 -8.48
N ILE A 79 7.24 -22.72 -9.62
CA ILE A 79 8.26 -22.41 -10.64
C ILE A 79 9.32 -21.47 -10.05
N TYR A 80 8.91 -20.45 -9.30
CA TYR A 80 9.84 -19.51 -8.67
C TYR A 80 10.69 -20.22 -7.62
N GLU A 81 10.10 -21.04 -6.74
CA GLU A 81 10.82 -21.81 -5.72
C GLU A 81 11.92 -22.70 -6.33
N THR A 82 11.58 -23.40 -7.40
CA THR A 82 12.53 -24.33 -8.06
C THR A 82 13.61 -23.63 -8.89
N LYS A 83 13.35 -22.41 -9.41
CA LYS A 83 14.23 -21.69 -10.33
C LYS A 83 14.70 -20.32 -9.81
N GLU A 84 14.57 -20.05 -8.52
CA GLU A 84 14.87 -18.73 -7.93
C GLU A 84 16.25 -18.21 -8.35
N THR A 85 17.28 -19.05 -8.21
CA THR A 85 18.67 -18.65 -8.54
C THR A 85 18.84 -18.28 -10.02
N GLU A 86 18.20 -19.04 -10.92
CA GLU A 86 18.25 -18.77 -12.36
C GLU A 86 17.50 -17.49 -12.72
N MET A 87 16.31 -17.30 -12.14
CA MET A 87 15.45 -16.12 -12.36
C MET A 87 16.10 -14.83 -11.84
N GLU A 88 16.71 -14.86 -10.66
CA GLU A 88 17.45 -13.71 -10.11
C GLU A 88 18.72 -13.42 -10.91
N SER A 89 19.43 -14.43 -11.40
CA SER A 89 20.59 -14.27 -12.27
C SER A 89 20.20 -13.66 -13.62
N PHE A 90 19.05 -14.08 -14.17
CA PHE A 90 18.49 -13.51 -15.39
C PHE A 90 18.24 -12.01 -15.25
N ILE A 91 17.58 -11.57 -14.15
CA ILE A 91 17.34 -10.13 -13.87
C ILE A 91 18.65 -9.35 -13.81
N LYS A 92 19.68 -9.89 -13.16
CA LYS A 92 21.00 -9.24 -13.01
C LYS A 92 21.73 -9.12 -14.35
N ALA A 93 21.55 -10.06 -15.27
CA ALA A 93 22.16 -10.06 -16.60
C ALA A 93 21.50 -9.08 -17.59
N LEU A 94 20.29 -8.58 -17.29
CA LEU A 94 19.59 -7.63 -18.15
C LEU A 94 20.20 -6.23 -18.07
N PRO A 95 20.16 -5.45 -19.19
CA PRO A 95 20.77 -4.13 -19.29
C PRO A 95 20.32 -3.16 -18.19
N ASP A 96 21.26 -2.33 -17.68
CA ASP A 96 20.98 -1.38 -16.60
C ASP A 96 20.06 -0.22 -17.00
N GLN A 97 19.87 0.01 -18.29
CA GLN A 97 18.95 1.01 -18.83
C GLN A 97 17.48 0.63 -18.60
N LEU A 98 17.19 -0.66 -18.43
CA LEU A 98 15.85 -1.14 -18.13
C LEU A 98 15.46 -0.85 -16.69
N SER A 99 14.23 -0.41 -16.47
CA SER A 99 13.67 -0.29 -15.14
C SER A 99 13.48 -1.68 -14.50
N TYR A 100 13.49 -1.75 -13.18
CA TYR A 100 13.25 -3.01 -12.47
C TYR A 100 11.92 -3.68 -12.86
N PRO A 101 10.79 -2.96 -13.00
CA PRO A 101 9.55 -3.55 -13.53
C PRO A 101 9.69 -4.18 -14.92
N GLU A 102 10.44 -3.56 -15.83
CA GLU A 102 10.69 -4.14 -17.16
C GLU A 102 11.51 -5.42 -17.05
N LYS A 103 12.56 -5.42 -16.24
CA LYS A 103 13.40 -6.61 -15.99
C LYS A 103 12.58 -7.77 -15.42
N THR A 104 11.71 -7.51 -14.43
CA THR A 104 10.85 -8.54 -13.82
C THR A 104 9.81 -9.08 -14.80
N GLN A 105 9.22 -8.24 -15.64
CA GLN A 105 8.30 -8.69 -16.70
C GLN A 105 9.02 -9.61 -17.70
N MET A 106 10.22 -9.25 -18.15
CA MET A 106 11.02 -10.10 -19.05
C MET A 106 11.37 -11.44 -18.40
N MET A 107 11.72 -11.44 -17.12
CA MET A 107 11.98 -12.65 -16.35
C MET A 107 10.72 -13.55 -16.33
N TRP A 108 9.59 -13.04 -15.90
CA TRP A 108 8.34 -13.82 -15.85
C TRP A 108 7.97 -14.36 -17.23
N GLN A 109 8.06 -13.53 -18.29
CA GLN A 109 7.79 -13.97 -19.65
C GLN A 109 8.72 -15.13 -20.08
N HIS A 110 10.01 -15.03 -19.75
CA HIS A 110 11.00 -16.05 -20.11
C HIS A 110 10.76 -17.40 -19.43
N PHE A 111 10.49 -17.39 -18.11
CA PHE A 111 10.40 -18.60 -17.30
C PHE A 111 9.00 -19.22 -17.27
N THR A 112 7.95 -18.44 -17.48
CA THR A 112 6.55 -18.90 -17.35
C THR A 112 5.71 -18.73 -18.62
N GLY A 113 6.23 -18.05 -19.64
CA GLY A 113 5.45 -17.72 -20.85
C GLY A 113 4.37 -16.64 -20.64
N ILE A 114 4.25 -16.04 -19.46
CA ILE A 114 3.26 -14.99 -19.16
C ILE A 114 3.53 -13.78 -20.03
N LYS A 115 2.48 -13.28 -20.71
CA LYS A 115 2.52 -12.05 -21.51
C LYS A 115 1.93 -10.88 -20.72
N PHE A 116 2.61 -9.74 -20.78
CA PHE A 116 2.17 -8.49 -20.17
C PHE A 116 1.63 -7.53 -21.23
N ASP A 117 0.42 -7.03 -21.05
CA ASP A 117 -0.21 -6.05 -21.92
C ASP A 117 -0.09 -4.59 -21.45
N GLY A 118 0.63 -4.38 -20.34
CA GLY A 118 0.86 -3.05 -19.74
C GLY A 118 -0.29 -2.50 -18.89
N ASN A 119 -1.45 -3.15 -18.88
CA ASN A 119 -2.67 -2.68 -18.19
C ASN A 119 -3.14 -3.58 -17.05
N THR A 120 -2.24 -4.39 -16.49
CA THR A 120 -2.55 -5.40 -15.47
C THR A 120 -1.79 -5.19 -14.15
N PRO A 121 -1.96 -4.05 -13.46
CA PRO A 121 -1.18 -3.75 -12.24
C PRO A 121 -1.47 -4.72 -11.09
N ASN A 122 -2.67 -5.32 -10.99
CA ASN A 122 -2.96 -6.31 -9.96
C ASN A 122 -2.37 -7.66 -10.32
N HIS A 123 -2.25 -8.00 -11.60
CA HIS A 123 -1.51 -9.19 -12.04
C HIS A 123 -0.02 -9.09 -11.68
N VAL A 124 0.61 -7.92 -11.88
CA VAL A 124 2.00 -7.68 -11.44
C VAL A 124 2.14 -7.86 -9.93
N LEU A 125 1.20 -7.35 -9.15
CA LEU A 125 1.20 -7.55 -7.70
C LEU A 125 0.93 -9.01 -7.31
N ALA A 126 0.08 -9.73 -8.04
CA ALA A 126 -0.19 -11.15 -7.84
C ALA A 126 1.05 -12.01 -8.08
N LEU A 127 1.85 -11.71 -9.11
CA LEU A 127 3.15 -12.35 -9.34
C LEU A 127 4.14 -12.08 -8.19
N ALA A 128 4.13 -10.86 -7.64
CA ALA A 128 4.93 -10.54 -6.46
C ALA A 128 4.47 -11.33 -5.22
N TYR A 129 3.17 -11.60 -5.05
CA TYR A 129 2.67 -12.49 -4.00
C TYR A 129 3.08 -13.94 -4.24
N ALA A 130 3.04 -14.44 -5.49
CA ALA A 130 3.52 -15.78 -5.82
C ALA A 130 5.01 -15.95 -5.46
N LYS A 131 5.85 -14.96 -5.85
CA LYS A 131 7.26 -14.90 -5.47
C LYS A 131 7.43 -14.89 -3.94
N ALA A 132 6.66 -14.09 -3.22
CA ALA A 132 6.77 -13.95 -1.77
C ALA A 132 6.26 -15.20 -1.00
N ALA A 133 5.34 -15.96 -1.58
CA ALA A 133 4.77 -17.18 -0.98
C ALA A 133 5.56 -18.45 -1.29
N ALA A 134 6.46 -18.42 -2.28
CA ALA A 134 7.28 -19.56 -2.67
C ALA A 134 7.99 -20.19 -1.45
N GLY A 135 7.90 -21.50 -1.30
CA GLY A 135 8.46 -22.26 -0.18
C GLY A 135 7.81 -22.03 1.19
N LYS A 136 6.70 -21.27 1.30
CA LYS A 136 6.09 -20.93 2.59
C LYS A 136 4.83 -21.72 2.94
N ASN A 137 4.42 -22.70 2.12
CA ASN A 137 3.18 -23.47 2.31
C ASN A 137 1.95 -22.56 2.50
N ILE A 138 1.77 -21.59 1.61
CA ILE A 138 0.62 -20.68 1.56
C ILE A 138 -0.09 -20.93 0.23
N ASN A 139 -1.37 -21.30 0.29
CA ASN A 139 -2.20 -21.47 -0.89
C ASN A 139 -2.64 -20.08 -1.43
N LEU A 140 -2.45 -19.84 -2.72
CA LEU A 140 -2.73 -18.59 -3.39
C LEU A 140 -4.10 -18.61 -4.07
N GLN A 141 -5.01 -17.75 -3.64
CA GLN A 141 -6.38 -17.67 -4.16
C GLN A 141 -6.60 -16.36 -4.91
N ALA A 142 -6.49 -16.41 -6.23
CA ALA A 142 -6.76 -15.25 -7.08
C ALA A 142 -8.26 -15.05 -7.29
N ILE A 143 -8.75 -13.86 -6.93
CA ILE A 143 -10.13 -13.42 -7.20
C ILE A 143 -10.11 -12.60 -8.48
N LYS A 144 -10.80 -13.08 -9.53
CA LYS A 144 -10.87 -12.37 -10.80
C LYS A 144 -11.57 -11.02 -10.63
N ARG A 145 -10.88 -9.95 -11.02
CA ARG A 145 -11.44 -8.60 -10.98
C ARG A 145 -12.45 -8.40 -12.11
N VAL A 146 -13.54 -7.73 -11.77
CA VAL A 146 -14.57 -7.31 -12.73
C VAL A 146 -14.47 -5.80 -12.93
N GLY A 147 -14.53 -5.33 -14.19
CA GLY A 147 -14.51 -3.91 -14.56
C GLY A 147 -13.13 -3.39 -14.98
N LYS A 148 -13.10 -2.17 -15.53
CA LYS A 148 -11.87 -1.50 -16.02
C LYS A 148 -11.19 -0.75 -14.86
N PHE A 149 -9.90 -0.99 -14.66
CA PHE A 149 -9.10 -0.44 -13.53
C PHE A 149 -9.07 1.10 -13.49
N HIS A 150 -9.08 1.77 -14.63
CA HIS A 150 -8.95 3.23 -14.75
C HIS A 150 -10.24 3.96 -15.15
N SER A 151 -11.42 3.35 -14.99
CA SER A 151 -12.67 4.09 -15.21
C SER A 151 -12.77 5.26 -14.22
N THR A 152 -12.96 6.47 -14.75
CA THR A 152 -13.21 7.69 -13.93
C THR A 152 -14.69 7.97 -13.74
N LYS A 153 -15.57 7.18 -14.40
CA LYS A 153 -17.03 7.32 -14.31
C LYS A 153 -17.61 6.21 -13.44
N LEU A 154 -18.60 6.56 -12.64
CA LEU A 154 -19.47 5.59 -12.01
C LEU A 154 -20.35 4.98 -13.11
N THR A 155 -20.05 3.74 -13.50
CA THR A 155 -20.85 2.97 -14.45
C THR A 155 -21.75 2.00 -13.67
N GLU A 156 -22.86 1.54 -14.27
CA GLU A 156 -23.70 0.51 -13.68
C GLU A 156 -22.85 -0.72 -13.29
N GLY A 157 -23.06 -1.23 -12.08
CA GLY A 157 -22.30 -2.33 -11.48
C GLY A 157 -21.14 -1.87 -10.60
N PHE A 158 -20.00 -2.55 -10.70
CA PHE A 158 -18.82 -2.26 -9.86
C PHE A 158 -18.08 -1.02 -10.35
N ALA A 159 -18.09 0.05 -9.55
CA ALA A 159 -17.28 1.23 -9.80
C ALA A 159 -15.79 0.97 -9.51
N SER A 160 -14.90 1.61 -10.28
CA SER A 160 -13.48 1.58 -9.95
C SER A 160 -13.21 2.39 -8.68
N ALA A 161 -12.20 1.97 -7.91
CA ALA A 161 -11.76 2.75 -6.75
C ALA A 161 -11.33 4.18 -7.11
N THR A 162 -10.85 4.41 -8.35
CA THR A 162 -10.50 5.74 -8.85
C THR A 162 -11.74 6.61 -9.04
N ALA A 163 -12.80 6.08 -9.64
CA ALA A 163 -14.07 6.80 -9.80
C ALA A 163 -14.68 7.16 -8.45
N LEU A 164 -14.71 6.22 -7.51
CA LEU A 164 -15.20 6.48 -6.15
C LEU A 164 -14.39 7.57 -5.44
N ARG A 165 -13.04 7.52 -5.52
CA ARG A 165 -12.18 8.53 -4.89
C ARG A 165 -12.43 9.94 -5.44
N GLN A 166 -12.60 10.08 -6.76
CA GLN A 166 -12.89 11.37 -7.37
C GLN A 166 -14.24 11.93 -6.91
N GLN A 167 -15.25 11.06 -6.85
CA GLN A 167 -16.58 11.48 -6.39
C GLN A 167 -16.58 11.89 -4.92
N LEU A 168 -15.86 11.20 -4.04
CA LEU A 168 -15.87 11.45 -2.59
C LEU A 168 -15.50 12.86 -2.17
N PHE A 169 -14.75 13.62 -2.98
CA PHE A 169 -14.39 15.02 -2.72
C PHE A 169 -15.37 16.04 -3.31
N SER A 170 -16.24 15.62 -4.21
CA SER A 170 -17.25 16.46 -4.87
C SER A 170 -18.68 16.20 -4.41
N LEU A 171 -18.91 15.15 -3.59
CA LEU A 171 -20.25 14.77 -3.14
C LEU A 171 -20.79 15.75 -2.09
N THR A 172 -22.03 16.17 -2.29
CA THR A 172 -22.84 16.87 -1.28
C THR A 172 -23.58 15.86 -0.37
N ASP A 173 -23.85 14.65 -0.87
CA ASP A 173 -24.47 13.55 -0.13
C ASP A 173 -23.95 12.19 -0.62
N LEU A 174 -24.29 11.10 0.07
CA LEU A 174 -23.83 9.76 -0.25
C LEU A 174 -24.70 9.01 -1.28
N SER A 175 -25.74 9.65 -1.81
CA SER A 175 -26.71 9.00 -2.73
C SER A 175 -26.05 8.50 -4.02
N ALA A 176 -25.06 9.26 -4.53
CA ALA A 176 -24.36 8.93 -5.75
C ALA A 176 -23.49 7.65 -5.65
N ILE A 177 -23.10 7.23 -4.45
CA ILE A 177 -22.24 6.05 -4.25
C ILE A 177 -22.97 4.86 -3.62
N LYS A 178 -24.23 5.03 -3.19
CA LYS A 178 -24.97 3.99 -2.44
C LYS A 178 -25.08 2.64 -3.15
N ASN A 179 -25.11 2.64 -4.48
CA ASN A 179 -25.20 1.41 -5.28
C ASN A 179 -23.82 0.79 -5.62
N HIS A 180 -22.73 1.45 -5.20
CA HIS A 180 -21.36 1.06 -5.53
C HIS A 180 -20.55 0.61 -4.32
N VAL A 181 -21.15 0.70 -3.13
CA VAL A 181 -20.52 0.30 -1.86
C VAL A 181 -21.50 -0.54 -1.04
N PRO A 182 -21.02 -1.46 -0.20
CA PRO A 182 -21.90 -2.19 0.71
C PRO A 182 -22.69 -1.25 1.62
N SER A 183 -23.99 -1.46 1.76
CA SER A 183 -24.88 -0.60 2.57
C SER A 183 -24.41 -0.47 4.02
N VAL A 184 -23.82 -1.54 4.57
CA VAL A 184 -23.34 -1.60 5.96
C VAL A 184 -22.25 -0.60 6.28
N ILE A 185 -21.50 -0.11 5.26
CA ILE A 185 -20.42 0.87 5.43
C ILE A 185 -20.74 2.23 4.79
N LEU A 186 -21.91 2.41 4.20
CA LEU A 186 -22.24 3.65 3.47
C LEU A 186 -22.07 4.90 4.34
N GLU A 187 -22.57 4.90 5.55
CA GLU A 187 -22.49 6.00 6.51
C GLU A 187 -21.02 6.35 6.85
N THR A 188 -20.13 5.35 6.85
CA THR A 188 -18.70 5.55 7.15
C THR A 188 -18.01 6.41 6.10
N TYR A 189 -18.57 6.54 4.90
CA TYR A 189 -18.07 7.42 3.84
C TYR A 189 -18.26 8.92 4.13
N ALA A 190 -19.02 9.29 5.18
CA ALA A 190 -19.12 10.64 5.70
C ALA A 190 -17.91 11.05 6.57
N SER A 191 -17.08 10.10 7.00
CA SER A 191 -15.90 10.35 7.83
C SER A 191 -14.93 11.37 7.21
N PRO A 192 -14.07 12.01 8.03
CA PRO A 192 -13.03 12.93 7.55
C PRO A 192 -12.18 12.31 6.46
N LYS A 193 -11.84 13.09 5.45
CA LYS A 193 -11.13 12.68 4.23
C LYS A 193 -9.93 13.56 3.97
N THR A 194 -8.91 13.01 3.32
CA THR A 194 -7.74 13.75 2.86
C THR A 194 -7.22 13.26 1.52
N ASN A 195 -6.38 14.07 0.90
CA ASN A 195 -5.64 13.75 -0.32
C ASN A 195 -4.32 14.55 -0.36
N TRP A 196 -3.53 14.39 -1.42
CA TRP A 196 -2.26 15.09 -1.59
C TRP A 196 -2.36 16.62 -1.56
N ALA A 197 -3.51 17.22 -1.86
CA ALA A 197 -3.66 18.68 -1.81
C ALA A 197 -3.40 19.24 -0.39
N ALA A 198 -3.79 18.49 0.65
CA ALA A 198 -3.55 18.88 2.04
C ALA A 198 -2.05 18.82 2.43
N TYR A 199 -1.30 17.88 1.86
CA TYR A 199 0.11 17.67 2.21
C TYR A 199 1.10 18.37 1.27
N PHE A 200 0.67 18.84 0.12
CA PHE A 200 1.55 19.45 -0.86
C PHE A 200 2.29 20.69 -0.31
N PRO A 201 1.68 21.59 0.43
CA PRO A 201 2.39 22.71 1.09
C PRO A 201 3.48 22.25 2.06
N LEU A 202 3.22 21.18 2.84
CA LEU A 202 4.21 20.58 3.75
C LEU A 202 5.38 19.97 2.98
N LEU A 203 5.09 19.27 1.88
CA LEU A 203 6.10 18.71 1.00
C LEU A 203 6.93 19.80 0.34
N GLN A 204 6.31 20.90 -0.12
CA GLN A 204 7.01 22.08 -0.66
C GLN A 204 7.95 22.67 0.39
N TYR A 205 7.48 22.87 1.60
CA TYR A 205 8.28 23.36 2.71
C TYR A 205 9.50 22.45 2.96
N LYS A 206 9.25 21.13 3.09
CA LYS A 206 10.31 20.14 3.33
C LYS A 206 11.39 20.16 2.22
N ILE A 207 10.99 20.12 0.94
CA ILE A 207 11.94 20.09 -0.19
C ILE A 207 12.76 21.40 -0.26
N ARG A 208 12.15 22.54 0.06
CA ARG A 208 12.84 23.84 0.02
C ARG A 208 13.81 24.03 1.17
N LEU A 209 13.44 23.54 2.35
CA LEU A 209 14.22 23.74 3.57
C LEU A 209 15.40 22.76 3.68
N ASP A 210 15.18 21.50 3.28
CA ASP A 210 16.14 20.44 3.51
C ASP A 210 17.29 20.50 2.48
N ASP A 211 18.52 20.76 2.96
CA ASP A 211 19.70 20.82 2.11
C ASP A 211 20.28 19.44 1.78
N HIS A 212 19.83 18.39 2.46
CA HIS A 212 20.36 17.03 2.38
C HIS A 212 19.28 15.99 2.05
N LEU A 213 18.44 16.27 1.03
CA LEU A 213 17.41 15.34 0.57
C LEU A 213 17.98 13.96 0.18
N GLU A 214 19.25 13.91 -0.20
CA GLU A 214 19.96 12.66 -0.47
C GLU A 214 20.11 11.75 0.75
N ASN A 215 19.85 12.22 1.97
CA ASN A 215 19.77 11.39 3.18
C ASN A 215 18.44 10.64 3.33
N ILE A 216 17.45 10.98 2.52
CA ILE A 216 16.16 10.32 2.47
C ILE A 216 16.26 8.99 1.68
N PHE A 217 15.53 7.99 2.13
CA PHE A 217 15.47 6.67 1.48
C PHE A 217 15.21 6.77 -0.02
N GLN A 218 16.01 6.07 -0.81
CA GLN A 218 15.99 6.04 -2.29
C GLN A 218 16.18 7.38 -3.00
N VAL A 219 16.49 8.47 -2.32
CA VAL A 219 16.88 9.74 -2.94
C VAL A 219 18.40 9.75 -3.15
N ASN A 220 18.85 9.97 -4.38
CA ASN A 220 20.25 10.21 -4.71
C ASN A 220 20.47 11.69 -5.05
N GLN A 221 21.71 12.09 -5.27
CA GLN A 221 22.11 13.48 -5.57
C GLN A 221 21.40 14.02 -6.82
N GLU A 222 21.30 13.23 -7.90
CA GLU A 222 20.61 13.61 -9.13
C GLU A 222 19.14 13.96 -8.87
N LEU A 223 18.44 13.09 -8.11
CA LEU A 223 17.04 13.29 -7.72
C LEU A 223 16.87 14.49 -6.78
N SER A 224 17.79 14.70 -5.84
CA SER A 224 17.79 15.86 -4.96
C SER A 224 17.80 17.16 -5.76
N VAL A 225 18.73 17.31 -6.70
CA VAL A 225 18.84 18.49 -7.57
C VAL A 225 17.58 18.65 -8.43
N ARG A 226 17.07 17.57 -9.04
CA ARG A 226 15.87 17.57 -9.86
C ARG A 226 14.65 18.01 -9.07
N LEU A 227 14.45 17.49 -7.86
CA LEU A 227 13.36 17.84 -6.95
C LEU A 227 13.41 19.31 -6.53
N LYS A 228 14.59 19.82 -6.14
CA LYS A 228 14.79 21.24 -5.79
C LYS A 228 14.50 22.19 -6.96
N ASN A 229 14.75 21.76 -8.18
CA ASN A 229 14.39 22.55 -9.37
C ASN A 229 12.90 22.45 -9.71
N ALA A 230 12.33 21.25 -9.71
CA ALA A 230 10.93 21.03 -10.05
C ALA A 230 9.96 21.74 -9.08
N ILE A 231 10.27 21.74 -7.78
CA ILE A 231 9.40 22.36 -6.76
C ILE A 231 9.27 23.88 -6.90
N LYS A 232 10.18 24.53 -7.63
CA LYS A 232 10.10 25.99 -7.86
C LYS A 232 8.90 26.38 -8.72
N SER A 233 8.48 25.51 -9.64
CA SER A 233 7.41 25.75 -10.60
C SER A 233 6.14 24.91 -10.38
N ALA A 234 6.25 23.78 -9.70
CA ALA A 234 5.12 22.89 -9.44
C ALA A 234 4.06 23.57 -8.57
N LYS A 235 2.80 23.58 -9.02
CA LYS A 235 1.65 24.17 -8.32
C LYS A 235 0.90 23.15 -7.46
N ASN A 236 1.03 21.87 -7.78
CA ASN A 236 0.38 20.76 -7.09
C ASN A 236 1.23 19.50 -7.16
N PHE A 237 0.79 18.46 -6.43
CA PHE A 237 1.51 17.19 -6.35
C PHE A 237 1.67 16.51 -7.71
N ASP A 238 0.63 16.49 -8.54
CA ASP A 238 0.67 15.80 -9.84
C ASP A 238 1.61 16.51 -10.81
N GLU A 239 1.63 17.83 -10.85
CA GLU A 239 2.61 18.60 -11.62
C GLU A 239 4.04 18.31 -11.15
N LEU A 240 4.27 18.20 -9.84
CA LEU A 240 5.59 17.85 -9.32
C LEU A 240 6.01 16.44 -9.80
N VAL A 241 5.10 15.49 -9.75
CA VAL A 241 5.35 14.13 -10.27
C VAL A 241 5.73 14.16 -11.75
N GLU A 242 5.02 14.93 -12.58
CA GLU A 242 5.32 15.04 -14.02
C GLU A 242 6.69 15.68 -14.28
N LEU A 243 7.06 16.73 -13.54
CA LEU A 243 8.34 17.42 -13.69
C LEU A 243 9.55 16.56 -13.27
N VAL A 244 9.34 15.66 -12.30
CA VAL A 244 10.39 14.75 -11.80
C VAL A 244 10.46 13.45 -12.60
N TYR A 245 9.36 13.03 -13.22
CA TYR A 245 9.28 11.80 -14.01
C TYR A 245 10.34 11.71 -15.10
N THR A 246 10.87 10.52 -15.31
CA THR A 246 11.74 10.13 -16.45
C THR A 246 11.49 8.66 -16.79
N LYS A 247 12.02 8.18 -17.93
CA LYS A 247 11.99 6.73 -18.24
C LYS A 247 12.62 5.88 -17.12
N ARG A 248 13.67 6.38 -16.45
CA ARG A 248 14.35 5.72 -15.33
C ARG A 248 13.57 5.81 -14.00
N TYR A 249 12.85 6.92 -13.78
CA TYR A 249 12.10 7.20 -12.58
C TYR A 249 10.61 7.23 -12.90
N THR A 250 9.95 6.08 -12.88
CA THR A 250 8.52 5.96 -13.18
C THR A 250 7.67 6.80 -12.23
N LYS A 251 6.48 7.24 -12.68
CA LYS A 251 5.56 8.06 -11.86
C LYS A 251 5.24 7.40 -10.51
N ALA A 252 5.03 6.08 -10.48
CA ALA A 252 4.80 5.34 -9.25
C ALA A 252 6.00 5.40 -8.29
N ARG A 253 7.24 5.33 -8.81
CA ARG A 253 8.45 5.51 -8.01
C ARG A 253 8.56 6.94 -7.50
N VAL A 254 8.32 7.94 -8.35
CA VAL A 254 8.36 9.36 -7.94
C VAL A 254 7.34 9.63 -6.83
N ARG A 255 6.10 9.14 -6.94
CA ARG A 255 5.09 9.29 -5.89
C ARG A 255 5.57 8.73 -4.55
N ARG A 256 6.15 7.53 -4.52
CA ARG A 256 6.73 6.95 -3.29
C ARG A 256 7.90 7.79 -2.75
N LEU A 257 8.79 8.25 -3.62
CA LEU A 257 9.90 9.14 -3.21
C LEU A 257 9.40 10.42 -2.55
N LEU A 258 8.37 11.06 -3.10
CA LEU A 258 7.76 12.25 -2.52
C LEU A 258 7.13 11.95 -1.16
N THR A 259 6.54 10.77 -0.99
CA THR A 259 6.05 10.30 0.31
C THR A 259 7.20 10.12 1.30
N TYR A 260 8.32 9.48 0.89
CA TYR A 260 9.49 9.31 1.77
C TYR A 260 10.08 10.64 2.21
N ILE A 261 10.10 11.64 1.32
CA ILE A 261 10.58 13.00 1.63
C ILE A 261 9.65 13.67 2.64
N LEU A 262 8.33 13.63 2.41
CA LEU A 262 7.35 14.20 3.33
C LEU A 262 7.46 13.57 4.73
N LEU A 263 7.60 12.24 4.80
CA LEU A 263 7.68 11.48 6.04
C LEU A 263 9.09 11.45 6.65
N ASN A 264 10.06 12.06 5.99
CA ASN A 264 11.46 12.07 6.42
C ASN A 264 12.03 10.67 6.68
N ILE A 265 11.79 9.71 5.76
CA ILE A 265 12.24 8.32 5.92
C ILE A 265 13.77 8.25 5.77
N PRO A 266 14.51 7.78 6.76
CA PRO A 266 15.97 7.67 6.70
C PRO A 266 16.42 6.59 5.71
N LYS A 267 17.67 6.63 5.25
CA LYS A 267 18.24 5.60 4.36
C LYS A 267 18.22 4.21 4.96
N GLU A 268 18.48 4.12 6.25
CA GLU A 268 18.53 2.88 7.01
C GLU A 268 17.38 2.84 8.00
N PHE A 269 16.68 1.73 8.05
CA PHE A 269 15.60 1.47 8.99
C PHE A 269 15.46 -0.04 9.22
N ASN A 270 14.86 -0.40 10.33
CA ASN A 270 14.49 -1.77 10.64
C ASN A 270 12.97 -1.93 10.54
N LEU A 271 12.51 -3.05 10.02
CA LEU A 271 11.09 -3.40 10.08
C LEU A 271 10.73 -3.93 11.46
N PRO A 272 9.56 -3.58 12.01
CA PRO A 272 9.12 -4.09 13.30
C PRO A 272 8.85 -5.60 13.21
N LYS A 273 9.09 -6.29 14.31
CA LYS A 273 8.76 -7.73 14.45
C LYS A 273 7.33 -7.93 14.93
N GLU A 274 6.81 -6.95 15.65
CA GLU A 274 5.47 -6.96 16.20
C GLU A 274 4.44 -6.54 15.15
N ILE A 275 3.22 -7.05 15.31
CA ILE A 275 2.09 -6.81 14.41
C ILE A 275 1.06 -5.97 15.13
N HIS A 276 0.78 -4.78 14.61
CA HIS A 276 -0.22 -3.88 15.18
C HIS A 276 -1.64 -4.27 14.75
N ILE A 277 -2.52 -4.37 15.74
CA ILE A 277 -3.92 -4.79 15.56
C ILE A 277 -4.82 -3.55 15.51
N LEU A 278 -5.57 -3.40 14.43
CA LEU A 278 -6.54 -2.31 14.26
C LEU A 278 -7.94 -2.72 14.73
N GLY A 279 -8.30 -3.98 14.60
CA GLY A 279 -9.60 -4.45 15.08
C GLY A 279 -9.80 -5.94 14.90
N PHE A 280 -10.80 -6.50 15.61
CA PHE A 280 -11.11 -7.92 15.59
C PHE A 280 -12.55 -8.22 15.99
N SER A 281 -13.06 -9.38 15.54
CA SER A 281 -14.30 -10.03 16.01
C SER A 281 -13.98 -11.05 17.10
N LYS A 282 -15.00 -11.76 17.59
CA LYS A 282 -14.82 -12.89 18.52
C LYS A 282 -13.95 -14.01 17.90
N ALA A 283 -14.15 -14.35 16.63
CA ALA A 283 -13.29 -15.31 15.92
C ALA A 283 -11.85 -14.80 15.78
N GLY A 284 -11.66 -13.51 15.48
CA GLY A 284 -10.33 -12.88 15.46
C GLY A 284 -9.62 -12.91 16.80
N GLN A 285 -10.34 -12.87 17.91
CA GLN A 285 -9.78 -12.95 19.26
C GLN A 285 -9.05 -14.28 19.52
N GLU A 286 -9.50 -15.38 18.94
CA GLU A 286 -8.85 -16.69 19.07
C GLU A 286 -7.46 -16.68 18.39
N ILE A 287 -7.36 -16.07 17.21
CA ILE A 287 -6.09 -15.88 16.50
C ILE A 287 -5.14 -15.02 17.33
N LEU A 288 -5.65 -13.95 17.95
CA LEU A 288 -4.85 -13.08 18.82
C LEU A 288 -4.34 -13.82 20.05
N ALA A 289 -5.14 -14.69 20.65
CA ALA A 289 -4.75 -15.49 21.82
C ALA A 289 -3.55 -16.40 21.52
N GLN A 290 -3.51 -17.00 20.33
CA GLN A 290 -2.40 -17.84 19.87
C GLN A 290 -1.12 -17.05 19.55
N ASN A 291 -1.23 -15.74 19.28
CA ASN A 291 -0.13 -14.88 18.82
C ASN A 291 0.27 -13.78 19.82
N ARG A 292 -0.08 -13.88 21.11
CA ARG A 292 0.10 -12.83 22.14
C ARG A 292 1.49 -12.21 22.20
N GLY A 293 2.55 -13.01 21.97
CA GLY A 293 3.93 -12.53 22.00
C GLY A 293 4.35 -11.68 20.79
N LYS A 294 3.59 -11.75 19.70
CA LYS A 294 3.92 -11.12 18.42
C LYS A 294 3.08 -9.88 18.12
N ILE A 295 2.07 -9.58 18.90
CA ILE A 295 1.09 -8.54 18.61
C ILE A 295 1.20 -7.33 19.52
N ILE A 296 0.84 -6.17 18.99
CA ILE A 296 0.60 -4.92 19.73
C ILE A 296 -0.85 -4.51 19.50
N SER A 297 -1.59 -4.35 20.58
CA SER A 297 -2.96 -3.86 20.57
C SER A 297 -3.10 -2.41 21.05
N LYS A 298 -2.05 -1.85 21.64
CA LYS A 298 -2.05 -0.47 22.13
C LYS A 298 -0.65 0.12 22.03
N ILE A 299 -0.52 1.16 21.25
CA ILE A 299 0.72 1.91 21.10
C ILE A 299 1.02 2.65 22.41
N GLY A 300 2.30 2.70 22.81
CA GLY A 300 2.78 3.28 24.06
C GLY A 300 2.94 2.27 25.23
N GLN A 301 2.43 1.03 25.11
CA GLN A 301 2.68 -0.04 26.09
C GLN A 301 3.94 -0.85 25.79
N LYS A 302 4.25 -1.00 24.49
CA LYS A 302 5.49 -1.62 23.99
C LYS A 302 6.03 -0.75 22.86
N PRO A 303 7.35 -0.73 22.65
CA PRO A 303 7.91 -0.12 21.45
C PRO A 303 7.26 -0.71 20.20
N TRP A 304 6.89 0.15 19.27
CA TRP A 304 6.44 -0.24 17.93
C TRP A 304 7.04 0.72 16.91
N ASP A 305 6.92 0.42 15.64
CA ASP A 305 7.53 1.10 14.51
C ASP A 305 7.41 2.63 14.58
N GLU A 306 8.49 3.30 14.97
CA GLU A 306 8.54 4.76 15.10
C GLU A 306 8.28 5.46 13.76
N LEU A 307 8.68 4.85 12.63
CA LEU A 307 8.44 5.42 11.31
C LEU A 307 6.95 5.44 10.98
N THR A 308 6.22 4.37 11.31
CA THR A 308 4.76 4.35 11.12
C THR A 308 4.07 5.34 12.06
N GLN A 309 4.51 5.46 13.31
CA GLN A 309 3.94 6.44 14.24
C GLN A 309 4.14 7.88 13.73
N LYS A 310 5.34 8.25 13.30
CA LYS A 310 5.62 9.56 12.68
C LYS A 310 4.81 9.78 11.40
N ALA A 311 4.68 8.75 10.57
CA ALA A 311 3.86 8.83 9.36
C ALA A 311 2.40 9.10 9.67
N ASP A 312 1.87 8.54 10.76
CA ASP A 312 0.52 8.79 11.24
C ASP A 312 0.33 10.22 11.79
N GLU A 313 1.32 10.74 12.52
CA GLU A 313 1.33 12.14 12.98
C GLU A 313 1.28 13.10 11.80
N ILE A 314 2.08 12.86 10.76
CA ILE A 314 2.03 13.66 9.53
C ILE A 314 0.69 13.50 8.81
N TYR A 315 0.11 12.28 8.80
CA TYR A 315 -1.19 12.05 8.20
C TYR A 315 -2.30 12.89 8.87
N GLN A 316 -2.26 13.04 10.19
CA GLN A 316 -3.24 13.85 10.93
C GLN A 316 -3.26 15.33 10.49
N LEU A 317 -2.15 15.88 9.99
CA LEU A 317 -2.10 17.25 9.48
C LEU A 317 -2.96 17.45 8.21
N GLY A 318 -3.40 16.39 7.57
CA GLY A 318 -4.19 16.46 6.34
C GLY A 318 -5.67 16.80 6.52
N ASN A 319 -6.19 16.76 7.75
CA ASN A 319 -7.55 17.19 8.07
C ASN A 319 -7.67 17.44 9.58
N VAL A 320 -8.20 18.58 9.97
CA VAL A 320 -8.35 18.98 11.39
C VAL A 320 -9.29 18.07 12.18
N ASP A 321 -10.21 17.38 11.51
CA ASP A 321 -11.16 16.46 12.13
C ASP A 321 -10.61 15.03 12.34
N PHE A 322 -9.39 14.76 11.88
CA PHE A 322 -8.77 13.47 12.17
C PHE A 322 -8.46 13.33 13.66
N LYS A 323 -8.87 12.19 14.20
CA LYS A 323 -8.57 11.83 15.59
C LYS A 323 -7.12 11.33 15.70
N GLU A 324 -6.62 11.29 16.95
CA GLU A 324 -5.35 10.65 17.28
C GLU A 324 -5.24 9.26 16.64
N GLN A 325 -4.11 8.98 16.01
CA GLN A 325 -3.91 7.74 15.25
C GLN A 325 -3.16 6.66 16.04
N ASN A 326 -2.38 7.05 17.04
CA ASN A 326 -1.45 6.20 17.77
C ASN A 326 -1.83 6.04 19.24
N PHE A 327 -1.62 7.10 20.05
CA PHE A 327 -1.71 7.02 21.49
C PHE A 327 -3.16 6.98 21.98
N GLY A 328 -3.41 6.12 22.99
CA GLY A 328 -4.76 5.98 23.53
C GLY A 328 -5.76 5.22 22.65
N ARG A 329 -5.40 4.92 21.40
CA ARG A 329 -6.24 4.11 20.50
C ARG A 329 -6.23 2.67 20.95
N LYS A 330 -7.40 2.02 20.85
CA LYS A 330 -7.60 0.59 21.12
C LYS A 330 -8.15 -0.07 19.85
N PRO A 331 -7.88 -1.37 19.64
CA PRO A 331 -8.49 -2.10 18.54
C PRO A 331 -10.01 -2.00 18.57
N ILE A 332 -10.59 -1.90 17.40
CA ILE A 332 -12.05 -1.93 17.24
C ILE A 332 -12.53 -3.35 17.52
N ILE A 333 -13.46 -3.51 18.46
CA ILE A 333 -14.06 -4.80 18.77
C ILE A 333 -15.43 -4.88 18.09
N LYS A 334 -15.53 -5.77 17.09
CA LYS A 334 -16.79 -6.03 16.41
C LYS A 334 -17.72 -6.78 17.35
N LYS A 335 -18.82 -6.14 17.75
CA LYS A 335 -19.89 -6.80 18.52
C LYS A 335 -20.65 -7.76 17.62
N GLU A 336 -20.97 -8.95 18.12
CA GLU A 336 -21.96 -9.83 17.50
C GLU A 336 -23.31 -9.10 17.52
N LYS A 337 -24.00 -9.09 16.38
CA LYS A 337 -25.38 -8.58 16.28
C LYS A 337 -26.34 -9.65 16.73
#